data_eda2b4f319e81465d1c77eac98cd9afb
#
_entry.id   eda2b4f319e81465d1c77eac98cd9afb
#
_cell.length_a   1.000
_cell.length_b   1.000
_cell.length_c   1.000
_cell.angle_alpha   90.00
_cell.angle_beta   90.00
_cell.angle_gamma   90.00
#
_symmetry.space_group_name_H-M   'P 1'
#
loop_
_entity.id
_entity.type
_entity.pdbx_description
1 polymer ?
#
loop_
_entity_poly.entity_id
_entity_poly.type
_entity_poly.pdbx_seq_one_letter_code
_entity_poly.pdbx_strand_id
1 'polypeptide(L)'
;MRIGIVGATGAVGKELLSVLEKRNFPVSELRLYASARSTGRSMLFRGEEIVVEALPETPLPVDVVLASAGASISKQYAPVWARQSVVIDNSSAFRYEPDVPLIVPEINAHAIRGHRNIIANPNCTTAILLMALYPLHKAFRARRVIVSTYQSASGAGASGMEELLQGTKEFLAGHAVEHKTFAYPLPFNIIPQIDAFQENGYTKEEMKVVWESQKILENSQIKLSCTAVRVPTLRVHSEAVTVEFECSVSPQAAREVLQAAPGVDLVDDPVNKRYPMPLSATGKYNVEVGRIRKSLVFDNGLDFFVAGDQLLKGAALNAVQIAELLQKPIATQ
;
A
#
# COMPACT_ATOMS: atom_id res chain seq x y z
N MET A 1 -1.01 24.68 0.02
CA MET A 1 -2.00 23.79 0.68
C MET A 1 -1.52 23.51 2.10
N ARG A 2 -2.39 23.66 3.09
CA ARG A 2 -2.09 23.33 4.49
C ARG A 2 -2.30 21.83 4.70
N ILE A 3 -1.29 21.14 5.19
CA ILE A 3 -1.29 19.67 5.36
C ILE A 3 -1.21 19.31 6.84
N GLY A 4 -2.07 18.39 7.26
CA GLY A 4 -1.95 17.73 8.56
C GLY A 4 -1.57 16.26 8.39
N ILE A 5 -0.56 15.77 9.09
CA ILE A 5 -0.21 14.35 9.14
C ILE A 5 -0.60 13.79 10.50
N VAL A 6 -1.56 12.87 10.53
CA VAL A 6 -1.97 12.17 11.76
C VAL A 6 -1.26 10.81 11.81
N GLY A 7 -0.57 10.54 12.92
CA GLY A 7 0.34 9.40 13.04
C GLY A 7 1.74 9.68 12.49
N ALA A 8 2.17 10.95 12.53
CA ALA A 8 3.41 11.42 11.91
C ALA A 8 4.67 10.67 12.33
N THR A 9 4.77 10.20 13.58
CA THR A 9 5.93 9.48 14.12
C THR A 9 5.98 8.00 13.74
N GLY A 10 4.92 7.47 13.13
CA GLY A 10 4.84 6.09 12.65
C GLY A 10 5.67 5.85 11.36
N ALA A 11 5.79 4.58 10.94
CA ALA A 11 6.55 4.24 9.74
C ALA A 11 6.00 4.95 8.49
N VAL A 12 4.67 4.90 8.26
CA VAL A 12 4.02 5.59 7.14
C VAL A 12 4.09 7.12 7.28
N GLY A 13 3.94 7.66 8.51
CA GLY A 13 4.03 9.10 8.77
C GLY A 13 5.37 9.70 8.38
N LYS A 14 6.46 9.01 8.68
CA LYS A 14 7.82 9.40 8.26
C LYS A 14 7.99 9.38 6.74
N GLU A 15 7.42 8.37 6.07
CA GLU A 15 7.46 8.30 4.61
C GLU A 15 6.58 9.39 3.98
N LEU A 16 5.43 9.75 4.56
CA LEU A 16 4.61 10.88 4.10
C LEU A 16 5.41 12.18 4.06
N LEU A 17 6.17 12.48 5.12
CA LEU A 17 7.08 13.64 5.13
C LEU A 17 8.10 13.58 4.00
N SER A 18 8.81 12.45 3.90
CA SER A 18 9.82 12.26 2.86
C SER A 18 9.26 12.37 1.44
N VAL A 19 8.07 11.80 1.20
CA VAL A 19 7.41 11.84 -0.11
C VAL A 19 6.94 13.25 -0.46
N LEU A 20 6.31 13.98 0.48
CA LEU A 20 5.92 15.39 0.28
C LEU A 20 7.12 16.26 -0.10
N GLU A 21 8.26 16.05 0.56
CA GLU A 21 9.50 16.77 0.28
C GLU A 21 10.08 16.40 -1.10
N LYS A 22 10.31 15.11 -1.37
CA LYS A 22 10.93 14.62 -2.62
C LYS A 22 10.08 14.91 -3.86
N ARG A 23 8.76 14.97 -3.72
CA ARG A 23 7.84 15.32 -4.81
C ARG A 23 7.61 16.83 -4.93
N ASN A 24 8.28 17.65 -4.11
CA ASN A 24 8.08 19.09 -4.07
C ASN A 24 6.60 19.49 -3.97
N PHE A 25 5.84 18.73 -3.17
CA PHE A 25 4.41 19.01 -2.97
C PHE A 25 4.23 20.43 -2.40
N PRO A 26 3.30 21.27 -2.91
CA PRO A 26 3.17 22.66 -2.50
C PRO A 26 2.53 22.79 -1.11
N VAL A 27 3.32 22.53 -0.08
CA VAL A 27 2.94 22.69 1.33
C VAL A 27 3.16 24.15 1.72
N SER A 28 2.10 24.85 2.13
CA SER A 28 2.15 26.21 2.68
C SER A 28 2.23 26.21 4.22
N GLU A 29 1.69 25.19 4.86
CA GLU A 29 1.77 24.95 6.31
C GLU A 29 1.74 23.44 6.55
N LEU A 30 2.56 22.95 7.47
CA LEU A 30 2.60 21.55 7.86
C LEU A 30 2.35 21.43 9.36
N ARG A 31 1.39 20.58 9.73
CA ARG A 31 1.13 20.20 11.12
C ARG A 31 1.27 18.71 11.30
N LEU A 32 1.94 18.33 12.37
CA LEU A 32 2.22 16.93 12.69
C LEU A 32 1.50 16.52 13.95
N TYR A 33 0.65 15.49 13.86
CA TYR A 33 -0.12 15.00 14.99
C TYR A 33 0.24 13.56 15.32
N ALA A 34 0.36 13.26 16.61
CA ALA A 34 0.56 11.91 17.11
C ALA A 34 -0.08 11.70 18.49
N SER A 35 0.11 10.50 19.05
CA SER A 35 -0.33 10.20 20.41
C SER A 35 0.46 11.05 21.45
N ALA A 36 -0.10 11.23 22.65
CA ALA A 36 0.53 11.96 23.75
C ALA A 36 2.00 11.53 24.03
N ARG A 37 2.34 10.26 23.83
CA ARG A 37 3.71 9.74 24.00
C ARG A 37 4.73 10.35 23.03
N SER A 38 4.29 10.88 21.91
CA SER A 38 5.15 11.46 20.86
C SER A 38 5.06 12.98 20.78
N THR A 39 4.17 13.60 21.54
CA THR A 39 4.01 15.07 21.61
C THR A 39 5.30 15.73 22.08
N GLY A 40 5.65 16.87 21.48
CA GLY A 40 6.86 17.63 21.79
C GLY A 40 8.12 17.13 21.07
N ARG A 41 8.08 16.00 20.36
CA ARG A 41 9.20 15.60 19.50
C ARG A 41 9.25 16.49 18.26
N SER A 42 10.45 16.81 17.78
CA SER A 42 10.61 17.47 16.48
C SER A 42 10.86 16.47 15.36
N MET A 43 10.34 16.79 14.17
CA MET A 43 10.62 16.08 12.92
C MET A 43 11.07 17.08 11.86
N LEU A 44 12.05 16.70 11.06
CA LEU A 44 12.62 17.57 10.03
C LEU A 44 11.77 17.53 8.76
N PHE A 45 11.43 18.69 8.20
CA PHE A 45 10.81 18.84 6.90
C PHE A 45 11.40 20.06 6.17
N ARG A 46 12.00 19.85 5.01
CA ARG A 46 12.67 20.89 4.21
C ARG A 46 13.71 21.71 4.98
N GLY A 47 14.41 21.09 5.91
CA GLY A 47 15.41 21.73 6.75
C GLY A 47 14.85 22.46 7.97
N GLU A 48 13.54 22.50 8.18
CA GLU A 48 12.89 23.09 9.34
C GLU A 48 12.42 22.02 10.32
N GLU A 49 12.56 22.29 11.62
CA GLU A 49 12.02 21.44 12.67
C GLU A 49 10.55 21.74 12.91
N ILE A 50 9.70 20.74 12.71
CA ILE A 50 8.27 20.80 12.97
C ILE A 50 7.95 20.01 14.25
N VAL A 51 7.38 20.67 15.23
CA VAL A 51 7.01 20.05 16.51
C VAL A 51 5.75 19.20 16.33
N VAL A 52 5.77 17.98 16.87
CA VAL A 52 4.64 17.06 16.89
C VAL A 52 3.65 17.49 17.98
N GLU A 53 2.43 17.76 17.58
CA GLU A 53 1.32 18.14 18.46
C GLU A 53 0.53 16.90 18.91
N ALA A 54 -0.15 17.01 20.05
CA ALA A 54 -1.16 16.04 20.46
C ALA A 54 -2.34 16.12 19.49
N LEU A 55 -2.91 14.97 19.12
CA LEU A 55 -4.08 14.93 18.26
C LEU A 55 -5.29 15.52 18.97
N PRO A 56 -5.87 16.65 18.51
CA PRO A 56 -7.04 17.25 19.13
C PRO A 56 -8.33 16.51 18.74
N GLU A 57 -9.34 16.61 19.59
CA GLU A 57 -10.69 16.06 19.34
C GLU A 57 -11.54 16.96 18.42
N THR A 58 -11.02 18.10 18.01
CA THR A 58 -11.68 19.09 17.16
C THR A 58 -11.28 18.97 15.70
N PRO A 59 -11.99 19.62 14.74
CA PRO A 59 -11.55 19.74 13.37
C PRO A 59 -10.14 20.31 13.27
N LEU A 60 -9.32 19.75 12.35
CA LEU A 60 -7.96 20.20 12.12
C LEU A 60 -7.95 21.44 11.21
N PRO A 61 -7.18 22.50 11.51
CA PRO A 61 -7.16 23.74 10.73
C PRO A 61 -6.27 23.63 9.49
N VAL A 62 -6.48 22.57 8.69
CA VAL A 62 -5.71 22.25 7.48
C VAL A 62 -6.64 21.96 6.31
N ASP A 63 -6.11 21.99 5.09
CA ASP A 63 -6.90 21.71 3.88
C ASP A 63 -7.01 20.20 3.63
N VAL A 64 -5.92 19.46 3.88
CA VAL A 64 -5.86 18.00 3.70
C VAL A 64 -5.24 17.35 4.94
N VAL A 65 -5.86 16.27 5.39
CA VAL A 65 -5.36 15.37 6.44
C VAL A 65 -4.88 14.08 5.81
N LEU A 66 -3.60 13.76 5.98
CA LEU A 66 -3.01 12.46 5.65
C LEU A 66 -3.02 11.60 6.93
N ALA A 67 -4.00 10.69 7.05
CA ALA A 67 -4.20 9.91 8.27
C ALA A 67 -3.53 8.53 8.18
N SER A 68 -2.69 8.20 9.17
CA SER A 68 -1.99 6.91 9.30
C SER A 68 -1.90 6.40 10.74
N ALA A 69 -2.89 6.73 11.58
CA ALA A 69 -2.92 6.37 13.01
C ALA A 69 -3.73 5.10 13.32
N GLY A 70 -4.19 4.37 12.29
CA GLY A 70 -4.94 3.14 12.43
C GLY A 70 -6.46 3.31 12.43
N ALA A 71 -7.19 2.19 12.22
CA ALA A 71 -8.62 2.21 11.92
C ALA A 71 -9.49 2.74 13.06
N SER A 72 -9.14 2.49 14.33
CA SER A 72 -9.91 2.99 15.48
C SER A 72 -9.88 4.52 15.55
N ILE A 73 -8.71 5.12 15.37
CA ILE A 73 -8.55 6.58 15.36
C ILE A 73 -9.28 7.17 14.14
N SER A 74 -9.12 6.58 12.96
CA SER A 74 -9.81 7.06 11.76
C SER A 74 -11.33 7.00 11.92
N LYS A 75 -11.90 5.89 12.41
CA LYS A 75 -13.35 5.77 12.65
C LYS A 75 -13.88 6.86 13.60
N GLN A 76 -13.13 7.15 14.66
CA GLN A 76 -13.51 8.13 15.66
C GLN A 76 -13.41 9.56 15.16
N TYR A 77 -12.32 9.92 14.48
CA TYR A 77 -11.97 11.30 14.23
C TYR A 77 -12.09 11.75 12.76
N ALA A 78 -11.97 10.87 11.77
CA ALA A 78 -12.05 11.29 10.37
C ALA A 78 -13.37 12.00 10.02
N PRO A 79 -14.55 11.59 10.55
CA PRO A 79 -15.79 12.35 10.32
C PRO A 79 -15.77 13.76 10.92
N VAL A 80 -15.00 13.97 12.01
CA VAL A 80 -14.82 15.30 12.62
C VAL A 80 -13.91 16.17 11.75
N TRP A 81 -12.78 15.63 11.31
CA TRP A 81 -11.85 16.34 10.43
C TRP A 81 -12.46 16.66 9.07
N ALA A 82 -13.26 15.75 8.53
CA ALA A 82 -13.95 15.91 7.24
C ALA A 82 -14.95 17.09 7.19
N ARG A 83 -15.27 17.70 8.33
CA ARG A 83 -16.10 18.93 8.37
C ARG A 83 -15.38 20.15 7.79
N GLN A 84 -14.05 20.17 7.78
CA GLN A 84 -13.25 21.32 7.34
C GLN A 84 -12.10 20.94 6.39
N SER A 85 -11.72 19.67 6.32
CA SER A 85 -10.57 19.17 5.57
C SER A 85 -10.96 17.98 4.68
N VAL A 86 -10.20 17.72 3.62
CA VAL A 86 -10.27 16.43 2.94
C VAL A 86 -9.35 15.45 3.66
N VAL A 87 -9.89 14.32 4.10
CA VAL A 87 -9.16 13.27 4.81
C VAL A 87 -8.78 12.16 3.82
N ILE A 88 -7.49 11.88 3.69
CA ILE A 88 -6.97 10.73 2.96
C ILE A 88 -6.53 9.70 4.00
N ASP A 89 -7.32 8.63 4.14
CA ASP A 89 -7.16 7.65 5.21
C ASP A 89 -6.43 6.39 4.75
N ASN A 90 -5.25 6.13 5.30
CA ASN A 90 -4.47 4.93 5.04
C ASN A 90 -4.97 3.69 5.79
N SER A 91 -5.92 3.84 6.71
CA SER A 91 -6.47 2.73 7.47
C SER A 91 -7.54 1.95 6.68
N SER A 92 -8.00 0.84 7.23
CA SER A 92 -9.10 0.07 6.65
C SER A 92 -10.49 0.58 7.07
N ALA A 93 -10.57 1.72 7.76
CA ALA A 93 -11.80 2.18 8.42
C ALA A 93 -12.96 2.42 7.42
N PHE A 94 -12.67 2.97 6.25
CA PHE A 94 -13.67 3.44 5.30
C PHE A 94 -13.59 2.79 3.92
N ARG A 95 -12.67 1.83 3.69
CA ARG A 95 -12.44 1.24 2.37
C ARG A 95 -13.66 0.56 1.76
N TYR A 96 -14.55 0.05 2.61
CA TYR A 96 -15.74 -0.70 2.18
C TYR A 96 -17.02 0.13 2.18
N GLU A 97 -16.96 1.37 2.67
CA GLU A 97 -18.10 2.27 2.63
C GLU A 97 -18.44 2.64 1.16
N PRO A 98 -19.71 2.49 0.73
CA PRO A 98 -20.10 2.76 -0.66
C PRO A 98 -19.83 4.20 -1.10
N ASP A 99 -19.99 5.16 -0.18
CA ASP A 99 -19.86 6.59 -0.42
C ASP A 99 -18.42 7.11 -0.26
N VAL A 100 -17.45 6.23 0.06
CA VAL A 100 -16.06 6.60 0.20
C VAL A 100 -15.26 6.01 -0.96
N PRO A 101 -14.67 6.84 -1.83
CA PRO A 101 -13.84 6.36 -2.92
C PRO A 101 -12.55 5.73 -2.38
N LEU A 102 -12.18 4.59 -2.99
CA LEU A 102 -10.95 3.86 -2.73
C LEU A 102 -10.04 4.02 -3.96
N ILE A 103 -8.91 4.73 -3.83
CA ILE A 103 -8.21 5.27 -4.99
C ILE A 103 -6.78 4.78 -5.11
N VAL A 104 -6.44 4.28 -6.30
CA VAL A 104 -5.08 4.19 -6.84
C VAL A 104 -5.00 5.14 -8.03
N PRO A 105 -4.26 6.27 -7.95
CA PRO A 105 -4.29 7.33 -8.96
C PRO A 105 -4.02 6.89 -10.39
N GLU A 106 -3.17 5.90 -10.60
CA GLU A 106 -2.85 5.36 -11.93
C GLU A 106 -3.99 4.50 -12.53
N ILE A 107 -5.01 4.15 -11.72
CA ILE A 107 -6.06 3.20 -12.10
C ILE A 107 -7.41 3.90 -12.20
N ASN A 108 -7.87 4.49 -11.11
CA ASN A 108 -9.22 5.03 -10.97
C ASN A 108 -9.24 6.47 -10.40
N ALA A 109 -8.33 7.35 -10.88
CA ALA A 109 -8.28 8.75 -10.47
C ALA A 109 -9.64 9.48 -10.58
N HIS A 110 -10.48 9.08 -11.53
CA HIS A 110 -11.82 9.67 -11.74
C HIS A 110 -12.74 9.51 -10.52
N ALA A 111 -12.54 8.46 -9.70
CA ALA A 111 -13.34 8.21 -8.50
C ALA A 111 -13.21 9.33 -7.44
N ILE A 112 -12.18 10.18 -7.54
CA ILE A 112 -11.99 11.30 -6.62
C ILE A 112 -13.17 12.28 -6.66
N ARG A 113 -13.89 12.37 -7.77
CA ARG A 113 -15.06 13.28 -7.91
C ARG A 113 -16.22 12.94 -6.96
N GLY A 114 -16.28 11.70 -6.47
CA GLY A 114 -17.33 11.22 -5.58
C GLY A 114 -17.04 11.38 -4.09
N HIS A 115 -15.89 11.97 -3.71
CA HIS A 115 -15.55 12.06 -2.29
C HIS A 115 -16.45 13.04 -1.53
N ARG A 116 -16.80 12.67 -0.30
CA ARG A 116 -17.49 13.53 0.69
C ARG A 116 -16.52 13.89 1.80
N ASN A 117 -15.38 14.47 1.43
CA ASN A 117 -14.26 14.82 2.28
C ASN A 117 -13.56 13.64 2.98
N ILE A 118 -13.89 12.39 2.66
CA ILE A 118 -13.12 11.22 3.07
C ILE A 118 -12.77 10.41 1.82
N ILE A 119 -11.49 10.08 1.66
CA ILE A 119 -10.95 9.26 0.58
C ILE A 119 -10.13 8.14 1.23
N ALA A 120 -10.41 6.90 0.87
CA ALA A 120 -9.67 5.76 1.37
C ALA A 120 -8.44 5.45 0.49
N ASN A 121 -7.32 5.24 1.15
CA ASN A 121 -6.10 4.69 0.56
C ASN A 121 -6.16 3.16 0.69
N PRO A 122 -5.88 2.38 -0.36
CA PRO A 122 -6.04 0.93 -0.35
C PRO A 122 -5.06 0.22 0.59
N ASN A 123 -5.30 -1.07 0.79
CA ASN A 123 -4.35 -2.00 1.37
C ASN A 123 -3.06 -2.03 0.53
N CYS A 124 -1.93 -2.17 1.21
CA CYS A 124 -0.62 -2.10 0.56
C CYS A 124 -0.41 -3.21 -0.48
N THR A 125 -0.79 -4.44 -0.15
CA THR A 125 -0.74 -5.59 -1.05
C THR A 125 -1.65 -5.36 -2.26
N THR A 126 -2.89 -4.94 -2.04
CA THR A 126 -3.83 -4.61 -3.12
C THR A 126 -3.27 -3.53 -4.06
N ALA A 127 -2.69 -2.45 -3.51
CA ALA A 127 -2.12 -1.38 -4.33
C ALA A 127 -0.97 -1.89 -5.21
N ILE A 128 -0.06 -2.69 -4.64
CA ILE A 128 1.09 -3.27 -5.35
C ILE A 128 0.64 -4.23 -6.44
N LEU A 129 -0.27 -5.16 -6.12
CA LEU A 129 -0.85 -6.10 -7.08
C LEU A 129 -1.46 -5.37 -8.27
N LEU A 130 -2.28 -4.36 -7.99
CA LEU A 130 -3.06 -3.68 -9.03
C LEU A 130 -2.19 -2.83 -9.95
N MET A 131 -1.02 -2.35 -9.52
CA MET A 131 -0.08 -1.68 -10.42
C MET A 131 0.38 -2.58 -11.57
N ALA A 132 0.55 -3.87 -11.31
CA ALA A 132 0.90 -4.87 -12.34
C ALA A 132 -0.34 -5.43 -13.06
N LEU A 133 -1.40 -5.70 -12.31
CA LEU A 133 -2.61 -6.36 -12.83
C LEU A 133 -3.44 -5.44 -13.73
N TYR A 134 -3.61 -4.16 -13.37
CA TYR A 134 -4.51 -3.24 -14.09
C TYR A 134 -4.12 -3.02 -15.56
N PRO A 135 -2.86 -2.72 -15.92
CA PRO A 135 -2.49 -2.57 -17.32
C PRO A 135 -2.74 -3.86 -18.13
N LEU A 136 -2.49 -5.03 -17.53
CA LEU A 136 -2.78 -6.31 -18.16
C LEU A 136 -4.30 -6.57 -18.26
N HIS A 137 -5.07 -6.21 -17.22
CA HIS A 137 -6.53 -6.30 -17.24
C HIS A 137 -7.15 -5.41 -18.33
N LYS A 138 -6.65 -4.19 -18.46
CA LYS A 138 -7.12 -3.24 -19.49
C LYS A 138 -6.85 -3.78 -20.90
N ALA A 139 -5.72 -4.44 -21.12
CA ALA A 139 -5.34 -4.97 -22.43
C ALA A 139 -5.97 -6.33 -22.75
N PHE A 140 -6.05 -7.25 -21.78
CA PHE A 140 -6.36 -8.66 -22.00
C PHE A 140 -7.56 -9.18 -21.22
N ARG A 141 -8.20 -8.35 -20.34
CA ARG A 141 -9.37 -8.69 -19.52
C ARG A 141 -9.11 -9.86 -18.57
N ALA A 142 -8.41 -9.59 -17.47
CA ALA A 142 -8.20 -10.59 -16.41
C ALA A 142 -9.54 -11.08 -15.86
N ARG A 143 -9.68 -12.40 -15.74
CA ARG A 143 -10.88 -13.13 -15.32
C ARG A 143 -10.72 -13.79 -13.97
N ARG A 144 -9.62 -14.54 -13.80
CA ARG A 144 -9.27 -15.22 -12.54
C ARG A 144 -7.84 -14.90 -12.15
N VAL A 145 -7.62 -14.60 -10.87
CA VAL A 145 -6.31 -14.23 -10.34
C VAL A 145 -6.03 -15.05 -9.09
N ILE A 146 -4.88 -15.67 -9.04
CA ILE A 146 -4.35 -16.38 -7.87
C ILE A 146 -3.11 -15.64 -7.42
N VAL A 147 -3.05 -15.27 -6.16
CA VAL A 147 -1.96 -14.50 -5.58
C VAL A 147 -1.42 -15.20 -4.33
N SER A 148 -0.11 -15.41 -4.28
CA SER A 148 0.60 -15.75 -3.04
C SER A 148 1.52 -14.60 -2.70
N THR A 149 1.38 -14.05 -1.49
CA THR A 149 2.17 -12.88 -1.08
C THR A 149 3.34 -13.27 -0.20
N TYR A 150 4.39 -12.46 -0.23
CA TYR A 150 5.57 -12.51 0.63
C TYR A 150 5.71 -11.13 1.28
N GLN A 151 4.98 -10.96 2.43
CA GLN A 151 4.85 -9.63 3.05
C GLN A 151 5.90 -9.41 4.13
N SER A 152 6.61 -8.30 4.01
CA SER A 152 7.68 -7.90 4.93
C SER A 152 7.16 -7.49 6.32
N ALA A 153 8.05 -7.51 7.31
CA ALA A 153 7.79 -7.12 8.69
C ALA A 153 7.24 -5.70 8.83
N SER A 154 7.67 -4.77 7.95
CA SER A 154 7.23 -3.37 7.97
C SER A 154 5.72 -3.18 7.68
N GLY A 155 5.02 -4.19 7.13
CA GLY A 155 3.56 -4.19 7.07
C GLY A 155 2.89 -4.14 8.44
N ALA A 156 3.57 -4.59 9.49
CA ALA A 156 3.17 -4.42 10.90
C ALA A 156 3.74 -3.14 11.54
N GLY A 157 4.26 -2.21 10.74
CA GLY A 157 4.83 -0.95 11.20
C GLY A 157 6.24 -1.06 11.78
N ALA A 158 6.65 -0.03 12.53
CA ALA A 158 7.98 0.03 13.12
C ALA A 158 8.24 -1.10 14.13
N SER A 159 7.22 -1.49 14.90
CA SER A 159 7.32 -2.59 15.87
C SER A 159 7.63 -3.93 15.20
N GLY A 160 7.02 -4.21 14.04
CA GLY A 160 7.32 -5.45 13.30
C GLY A 160 8.76 -5.50 12.77
N MET A 161 9.28 -4.37 12.28
CA MET A 161 10.69 -4.28 11.85
C MET A 161 11.66 -4.45 13.02
N GLU A 162 11.39 -3.82 14.15
CA GLU A 162 12.21 -3.91 15.35
C GLU A 162 12.22 -5.34 15.92
N GLU A 163 11.04 -5.97 16.01
CA GLU A 163 10.91 -7.35 16.47
C GLU A 163 11.68 -8.32 15.56
N LEU A 164 11.61 -8.15 14.22
CA LEU A 164 12.41 -8.97 13.30
C LEU A 164 13.91 -8.78 13.52
N LEU A 165 14.40 -7.54 13.65
CA LEU A 165 15.81 -7.24 13.82
C LEU A 165 16.33 -7.77 15.15
N GLN A 166 15.61 -7.53 16.24
CA GLN A 166 15.99 -8.00 17.57
C GLN A 166 15.92 -9.53 17.66
N GLY A 167 14.83 -10.13 17.18
CA GLY A 167 14.68 -11.58 17.18
C GLY A 167 15.72 -12.29 16.31
N THR A 168 16.20 -11.66 15.23
CA THR A 168 17.32 -12.21 14.43
C THR A 168 18.59 -12.26 15.25
N LYS A 169 18.91 -11.21 16.04
CA LYS A 169 20.08 -11.20 16.93
C LYS A 169 19.99 -12.29 18.00
N GLU A 170 18.82 -12.42 18.62
CA GLU A 170 18.56 -13.45 19.65
C GLU A 170 18.71 -14.86 19.09
N PHE A 171 18.11 -15.11 17.91
CA PHE A 171 18.23 -16.40 17.23
C PHE A 171 19.68 -16.77 16.94
N LEU A 172 20.48 -15.84 16.39
CA LEU A 172 21.88 -16.07 16.08
C LEU A 172 22.75 -16.23 17.33
N ALA A 173 22.35 -15.65 18.46
CA ALA A 173 23.00 -15.84 19.75
C ALA A 173 22.59 -17.14 20.47
N GLY A 174 21.67 -17.93 19.90
CA GLY A 174 21.13 -19.14 20.51
C GLY A 174 20.16 -18.88 21.66
N HIS A 175 19.62 -17.67 21.75
CA HIS A 175 18.62 -17.30 22.74
C HIS A 175 17.18 -17.59 22.25
N ALA A 176 16.24 -17.66 23.18
CA ALA A 176 14.81 -17.71 22.82
C ALA A 176 14.39 -16.38 22.17
N VAL A 177 13.68 -16.48 21.04
CA VAL A 177 13.17 -15.31 20.35
C VAL A 177 11.81 -14.93 20.92
N GLU A 178 11.71 -13.75 21.54
CA GLU A 178 10.44 -13.17 21.93
C GLU A 178 9.67 -12.63 20.72
N HIS A 179 8.36 -12.80 20.73
CA HIS A 179 7.46 -12.25 19.73
C HIS A 179 6.20 -11.68 20.38
N LYS A 180 5.77 -10.50 19.92
CA LYS A 180 4.57 -9.77 20.42
C LYS A 180 3.73 -9.22 19.28
N THR A 181 4.39 -8.83 18.19
CA THR A 181 3.76 -8.26 16.99
C THR A 181 3.25 -9.35 16.07
N PHE A 182 4.00 -10.44 15.95
CA PHE A 182 3.64 -11.60 15.11
C PHE A 182 3.14 -12.77 15.95
N ALA A 183 2.36 -13.65 15.35
CA ALA A 183 1.82 -14.83 16.03
C ALA A 183 2.90 -15.85 16.44
N TYR A 184 4.04 -15.84 15.75
CA TYR A 184 5.21 -16.70 15.97
C TYR A 184 6.49 -15.93 15.72
N PRO A 185 7.66 -16.40 16.20
CA PRO A 185 8.96 -15.84 15.82
C PRO A 185 9.10 -15.80 14.32
N LEU A 186 9.44 -14.60 13.79
CA LEU A 186 9.57 -14.40 12.35
C LEU A 186 10.99 -14.69 11.81
N PRO A 187 12.11 -14.48 12.54
CA PRO A 187 13.45 -14.79 12.04
C PRO A 187 13.54 -16.23 11.52
N PHE A 188 14.02 -16.39 10.29
CA PHE A 188 14.19 -17.70 9.60
C PHE A 188 12.90 -18.53 9.49
N ASN A 189 11.73 -17.90 9.57
CA ASN A 189 10.42 -18.52 9.52
C ASN A 189 9.51 -17.84 8.50
N ILE A 190 8.44 -18.50 8.08
CA ILE A 190 7.32 -17.93 7.34
C ILE A 190 6.02 -18.21 8.09
N ILE A 191 5.14 -17.20 8.14
CA ILE A 191 3.88 -17.31 8.87
C ILE A 191 2.72 -17.13 7.89
N PRO A 192 1.96 -18.18 7.55
CA PRO A 192 0.86 -18.10 6.59
C PRO A 192 -0.42 -17.56 7.26
N GLN A 193 -0.27 -16.45 7.96
CA GLN A 193 -1.34 -15.72 8.62
C GLN A 193 -0.98 -14.24 8.73
N ILE A 194 -1.80 -13.40 8.16
CA ILE A 194 -1.76 -11.94 8.37
C ILE A 194 -3.18 -11.48 8.66
N ASP A 195 -3.39 -10.82 9.81
CA ASP A 195 -4.71 -10.42 10.32
C ASP A 195 -5.55 -11.64 10.82
N ALA A 196 -6.80 -11.41 11.18
CA ALA A 196 -7.69 -12.41 11.75
C ALA A 196 -8.33 -13.28 10.68
N PHE A 197 -8.55 -14.56 10.99
CA PHE A 197 -9.32 -15.46 10.15
C PHE A 197 -10.80 -15.08 10.10
N GLN A 198 -11.42 -15.30 8.94
CA GLN A 198 -12.84 -15.15 8.68
C GLN A 198 -13.53 -16.54 8.65
N GLU A 199 -14.85 -16.56 8.68
CA GLU A 199 -15.65 -17.80 8.64
C GLU A 199 -15.39 -18.67 7.41
N ASN A 200 -15.00 -18.05 6.29
CA ASN A 200 -14.68 -18.75 5.04
C ASN A 200 -13.25 -19.34 5.00
N GLY A 201 -12.50 -19.28 6.10
CA GLY A 201 -11.13 -19.79 6.21
C GLY A 201 -10.05 -18.86 5.68
N TYR A 202 -10.40 -17.77 5.00
CA TYR A 202 -9.44 -16.73 4.60
C TYR A 202 -9.16 -15.79 5.77
N THR A 203 -7.97 -15.17 5.75
CA THR A 203 -7.70 -14.06 6.66
C THR A 203 -8.35 -12.77 6.16
N LYS A 204 -8.53 -11.80 7.04
CA LYS A 204 -9.03 -10.48 6.64
C LYS A 204 -8.07 -9.78 5.67
N GLU A 205 -6.76 -9.99 5.80
CA GLU A 205 -5.77 -9.47 4.85
C GLU A 205 -5.98 -10.01 3.43
N GLU A 206 -6.24 -11.31 3.30
CA GLU A 206 -6.54 -11.96 2.03
C GLU A 206 -7.84 -11.44 1.41
N MET A 207 -8.87 -11.27 2.24
CA MET A 207 -10.15 -10.73 1.77
C MET A 207 -10.07 -9.26 1.36
N LYS A 208 -9.17 -8.45 1.97
CA LYS A 208 -8.90 -7.07 1.49
C LYS A 208 -8.44 -7.08 0.04
N VAL A 209 -7.54 -8.00 -0.34
CA VAL A 209 -7.06 -8.09 -1.73
C VAL A 209 -8.22 -8.37 -2.68
N VAL A 210 -9.16 -9.24 -2.31
CA VAL A 210 -10.34 -9.54 -3.12
C VAL A 210 -11.26 -8.33 -3.24
N TRP A 211 -11.76 -7.82 -2.12
CA TRP A 211 -12.79 -6.77 -2.10
C TRP A 211 -12.29 -5.43 -2.66
N GLU A 212 -11.07 -5.05 -2.28
CA GLU A 212 -10.48 -3.79 -2.73
C GLU A 212 -10.12 -3.83 -4.21
N SER A 213 -9.61 -4.97 -4.73
CA SER A 213 -9.38 -5.12 -6.17
C SER A 213 -10.66 -4.97 -6.98
N GLN A 214 -11.75 -5.62 -6.56
CA GLN A 214 -13.04 -5.50 -7.22
C GLN A 214 -13.56 -4.07 -7.22
N LYS A 215 -13.42 -3.35 -6.10
CA LYS A 215 -13.85 -1.95 -5.96
C LYS A 215 -13.00 -1.00 -6.82
N ILE A 216 -11.66 -1.13 -6.80
CA ILE A 216 -10.75 -0.25 -7.53
C ILE A 216 -10.84 -0.48 -9.05
N LEU A 217 -10.97 -1.75 -9.48
CA LEU A 217 -11.14 -2.12 -10.88
C LEU A 217 -12.57 -1.88 -11.40
N GLU A 218 -13.49 -1.50 -10.52
CA GLU A 218 -14.93 -1.34 -10.84
C GLU A 218 -15.50 -2.61 -11.51
N ASN A 219 -14.99 -3.78 -11.11
CA ASN A 219 -15.34 -5.06 -11.70
C ASN A 219 -15.59 -6.13 -10.62
N SER A 220 -16.86 -6.35 -10.28
CA SER A 220 -17.28 -7.38 -9.32
C SER A 220 -17.18 -8.82 -9.86
N GLN A 221 -16.99 -9.00 -11.18
CA GLN A 221 -16.95 -10.32 -11.81
C GLN A 221 -15.55 -10.95 -11.79
N ILE A 222 -14.51 -10.16 -11.59
CA ILE A 222 -13.15 -10.69 -11.47
C ILE A 222 -13.05 -11.56 -10.21
N LYS A 223 -12.54 -12.77 -10.37
CA LYS A 223 -12.36 -13.73 -9.27
C LYS A 223 -10.93 -13.71 -8.79
N LEU A 224 -10.73 -13.49 -7.50
CA LEU A 224 -9.42 -13.49 -6.87
C LEU A 224 -9.37 -14.49 -5.72
N SER A 225 -8.23 -15.15 -5.56
CA SER A 225 -7.88 -15.93 -4.38
C SER A 225 -6.49 -15.51 -3.93
N CYS A 226 -6.33 -15.24 -2.64
CA CYS A 226 -5.06 -14.77 -2.07
C CYS A 226 -4.66 -15.65 -0.89
N THR A 227 -3.37 -15.95 -0.80
CA THR A 227 -2.73 -16.50 0.41
C THR A 227 -1.70 -15.50 0.89
N ALA A 228 -1.93 -14.92 2.06
CA ALA A 228 -1.06 -13.87 2.61
C ALA A 228 -0.05 -14.45 3.61
N VAL A 229 1.24 -14.33 3.30
CA VAL A 229 2.33 -14.91 4.09
C VAL A 229 3.25 -13.81 4.60
N ARG A 230 3.53 -13.80 5.92
CA ARG A 230 4.59 -12.97 6.51
C ARG A 230 5.94 -13.65 6.35
N VAL A 231 6.91 -12.90 5.81
CA VAL A 231 8.27 -13.39 5.57
C VAL A 231 9.30 -12.52 6.31
N PRO A 232 10.51 -13.05 6.61
CA PRO A 232 11.54 -12.35 7.39
C PRO A 232 12.33 -11.35 6.52
N THR A 233 11.63 -10.48 5.81
CA THR A 233 12.17 -9.32 5.11
C THR A 233 11.76 -8.05 5.84
N LEU A 234 12.63 -7.03 5.87
CA LEU A 234 12.34 -5.79 6.57
C LEU A 234 11.31 -4.93 5.85
N ARG A 235 11.44 -4.79 4.52
CA ARG A 235 10.68 -3.86 3.70
C ARG A 235 10.37 -4.50 2.34
N VAL A 236 9.37 -3.97 1.63
CA VAL A 236 8.85 -4.47 0.34
C VAL A 236 7.96 -5.71 0.50
N HIS A 237 6.77 -5.63 -0.05
CA HIS A 237 5.93 -6.80 -0.29
C HIS A 237 6.21 -7.33 -1.68
N SER A 238 6.26 -8.66 -1.79
CA SER A 238 6.36 -9.34 -3.08
C SER A 238 5.16 -10.27 -3.26
N GLU A 239 4.85 -10.56 -4.52
CA GLU A 239 3.67 -11.35 -4.88
C GLU A 239 3.98 -12.25 -6.07
N ALA A 240 3.69 -13.54 -5.94
CA ALA A 240 3.64 -14.47 -7.05
C ALA A 240 2.20 -14.51 -7.56
N VAL A 241 2.01 -14.17 -8.83
CA VAL A 241 0.69 -13.95 -9.43
C VAL A 241 0.50 -14.86 -10.63
N THR A 242 -0.63 -15.58 -10.64
CA THR A 242 -1.11 -16.34 -11.79
C THR A 242 -2.44 -15.74 -12.24
N VAL A 243 -2.54 -15.34 -13.51
CA VAL A 243 -3.74 -14.70 -14.07
C VAL A 243 -4.22 -15.45 -15.29
N GLU A 244 -5.53 -15.71 -15.33
CA GLU A 244 -6.24 -16.10 -16.54
C GLU A 244 -6.90 -14.88 -17.18
N PHE A 245 -6.81 -14.76 -18.49
CA PHE A 245 -7.40 -13.69 -19.27
C PHE A 245 -8.49 -14.20 -20.21
N GLU A 246 -9.43 -13.33 -20.58
CA GLU A 246 -10.44 -13.61 -21.59
C GLU A 246 -9.81 -13.61 -23.00
N CYS A 247 -8.90 -12.67 -23.24
CA CYS A 247 -8.20 -12.53 -24.51
C CYS A 247 -6.91 -13.35 -24.51
N SER A 248 -6.50 -13.79 -25.70
CA SER A 248 -5.18 -14.44 -25.86
C SER A 248 -4.06 -13.47 -25.49
N VAL A 249 -3.10 -13.96 -24.73
CA VAL A 249 -1.96 -13.16 -24.24
C VAL A 249 -0.66 -13.94 -24.44
N SER A 250 0.37 -13.24 -24.89
CA SER A 250 1.74 -13.74 -24.91
C SER A 250 2.59 -13.04 -23.86
N PRO A 251 3.65 -13.69 -23.34
CA PRO A 251 4.58 -13.02 -22.44
C PRO A 251 5.20 -11.76 -23.04
N GLN A 252 5.44 -11.75 -24.36
CA GLN A 252 6.00 -10.59 -25.05
C GLN A 252 5.01 -9.41 -25.05
N ALA A 253 3.75 -9.63 -25.42
CA ALA A 253 2.71 -8.60 -25.40
C ALA A 253 2.50 -8.05 -23.98
N ALA A 254 2.57 -8.91 -22.95
CA ALA A 254 2.50 -8.47 -21.56
C ALA A 254 3.67 -7.58 -21.15
N ARG A 255 4.91 -7.89 -21.59
CA ARG A 255 6.08 -7.03 -21.35
C ARG A 255 5.91 -5.64 -21.97
N GLU A 256 5.43 -5.59 -23.19
CA GLU A 256 5.18 -4.33 -23.90
C GLU A 256 4.15 -3.45 -23.16
N VAL A 257 3.06 -4.05 -22.69
CA VAL A 257 2.03 -3.37 -21.90
C VAL A 257 2.60 -2.85 -20.57
N LEU A 258 3.36 -3.68 -19.87
CA LEU A 258 3.95 -3.33 -18.56
C LEU A 258 5.07 -2.30 -18.68
N GLN A 259 5.88 -2.36 -19.75
CA GLN A 259 6.92 -1.36 -20.02
C GLN A 259 6.35 0.05 -20.25
N ALA A 260 5.15 0.14 -20.79
CA ALA A 260 4.45 1.41 -21.03
C ALA A 260 3.59 1.88 -19.83
N ALA A 261 3.43 1.03 -18.81
CA ALA A 261 2.53 1.31 -17.69
C ALA A 261 3.15 2.31 -16.70
N PRO A 262 2.43 3.38 -16.31
CA PRO A 262 2.92 4.34 -15.32
C PRO A 262 3.09 3.67 -13.96
N GLY A 263 4.18 4.00 -13.25
CA GLY A 263 4.46 3.47 -11.92
C GLY A 263 4.91 2.00 -11.89
N VAL A 264 5.30 1.43 -13.05
CA VAL A 264 5.82 0.08 -13.19
C VAL A 264 7.23 0.12 -13.75
N ASP A 265 8.15 -0.64 -13.16
CA ASP A 265 9.48 -0.94 -13.70
C ASP A 265 9.49 -2.40 -14.18
N LEU A 266 9.67 -2.63 -15.46
CA LEU A 266 9.87 -3.98 -16.00
C LEU A 266 11.29 -4.46 -15.70
N VAL A 267 11.41 -5.46 -14.82
CA VAL A 267 12.67 -6.10 -14.41
C VAL A 267 12.61 -7.58 -14.76
N ASP A 268 12.71 -7.92 -16.04
CA ASP A 268 12.47 -9.27 -16.54
C ASP A 268 13.58 -9.76 -17.48
N ASP A 269 14.77 -9.97 -16.92
CA ASP A 269 15.94 -10.52 -17.60
C ASP A 269 16.51 -11.71 -16.80
N PRO A 270 15.85 -12.89 -16.86
CA PRO A 270 16.28 -14.07 -16.12
C PRO A 270 17.66 -14.60 -16.51
N VAL A 271 18.10 -14.38 -17.73
CA VAL A 271 19.41 -14.81 -18.24
C VAL A 271 20.53 -14.11 -17.45
N ASN A 272 20.39 -12.81 -17.22
CA ASN A 272 21.32 -12.02 -16.42
C ASN A 272 20.92 -11.93 -14.93
N LYS A 273 20.01 -12.81 -14.45
CA LYS A 273 19.55 -12.88 -13.06
C LYS A 273 18.94 -11.56 -12.56
N ARG A 274 18.29 -10.81 -13.43
CA ARG A 274 17.60 -9.54 -13.09
C ARG A 274 16.09 -9.79 -13.03
N TYR A 275 15.55 -9.73 -11.85
CA TYR A 275 14.14 -9.92 -11.57
C TYR A 275 13.73 -9.13 -10.30
N PRO A 276 12.43 -8.89 -10.07
CA PRO A 276 11.97 -8.14 -8.90
C PRO A 276 12.37 -8.79 -7.58
N MET A 277 12.86 -8.01 -6.64
CA MET A 277 13.26 -8.47 -5.30
C MET A 277 13.01 -7.39 -4.24
N PRO A 278 12.82 -7.77 -2.96
CA PRO A 278 12.70 -6.79 -1.88
C PRO A 278 13.88 -5.82 -1.80
N LEU A 279 15.11 -6.30 -2.03
CA LEU A 279 16.31 -5.45 -1.98
C LEU A 279 16.35 -4.42 -3.11
N SER A 280 15.96 -4.80 -4.33
CA SER A 280 15.99 -3.89 -5.48
C SER A 280 14.83 -2.89 -5.46
N ALA A 281 13.66 -3.27 -4.93
CA ALA A 281 12.47 -2.43 -4.90
C ALA A 281 12.40 -1.49 -3.69
N THR A 282 13.22 -1.71 -2.64
CA THR A 282 13.22 -0.87 -1.45
C THR A 282 13.54 0.59 -1.80
N GLY A 283 12.67 1.51 -1.35
CA GLY A 283 12.82 2.96 -1.55
C GLY A 283 12.41 3.44 -2.94
N LYS A 284 11.98 2.57 -3.85
CA LYS A 284 11.47 2.94 -5.17
C LYS A 284 10.00 3.32 -5.15
N TYR A 285 9.63 4.26 -5.97
CA TYR A 285 8.24 4.68 -6.18
C TYR A 285 7.49 3.71 -7.08
N ASN A 286 8.16 3.19 -8.11
CA ASN A 286 7.59 2.24 -9.04
C ASN A 286 7.58 0.83 -8.45
N VAL A 287 6.62 0.04 -8.90
CA VAL A 287 6.50 -1.39 -8.60
C VAL A 287 7.29 -2.17 -9.65
N GLU A 288 8.20 -3.02 -9.21
CA GLU A 288 8.96 -3.91 -10.10
C GLU A 288 8.10 -5.11 -10.50
N VAL A 289 8.06 -5.42 -11.80
CA VAL A 289 7.37 -6.59 -12.37
C VAL A 289 8.33 -7.37 -13.24
N GLY A 290 8.33 -8.70 -13.11
CA GLY A 290 9.18 -9.58 -13.92
C GLY A 290 8.81 -11.04 -13.76
N ARG A 291 9.70 -11.96 -14.21
CA ARG A 291 9.42 -13.38 -14.24
C ARG A 291 8.17 -13.73 -15.05
N ILE A 292 7.91 -12.93 -16.10
CA ILE A 292 6.72 -13.05 -16.96
C ILE A 292 6.89 -14.26 -17.88
N ARG A 293 5.93 -15.19 -17.75
CA ARG A 293 5.92 -16.43 -18.52
C ARG A 293 4.51 -16.92 -18.77
N LYS A 294 4.34 -17.78 -19.77
CA LYS A 294 3.06 -18.46 -20.03
C LYS A 294 2.69 -19.32 -18.83
N SER A 295 1.44 -19.25 -18.39
CA SER A 295 0.94 -20.15 -17.37
C SER A 295 0.87 -21.60 -17.91
N LEU A 296 1.18 -22.55 -17.03
CA LEU A 296 1.01 -23.99 -17.33
C LEU A 296 -0.38 -24.51 -16.88
N VAL A 297 -1.16 -23.64 -16.22
CA VAL A 297 -2.48 -24.01 -15.66
C VAL A 297 -3.62 -23.48 -16.52
N PHE A 298 -3.46 -22.27 -17.05
CA PHE A 298 -4.48 -21.61 -17.84
C PHE A 298 -4.02 -21.40 -19.29
N ASP A 299 -4.83 -21.82 -20.27
CA ASP A 299 -4.52 -21.67 -21.69
C ASP A 299 -4.25 -20.21 -22.08
N ASN A 300 -5.07 -19.28 -21.60
CA ASN A 300 -4.89 -17.84 -21.75
C ASN A 300 -4.35 -17.23 -20.44
N GLY A 301 -3.29 -17.78 -19.90
CA GLY A 301 -2.75 -17.37 -18.62
C GLY A 301 -1.30 -16.92 -18.66
N LEU A 302 -0.95 -16.09 -17.68
CA LEU A 302 0.42 -15.68 -17.38
C LEU A 302 0.72 -15.89 -15.90
N ASP A 303 1.97 -16.23 -15.62
CA ASP A 303 2.57 -16.13 -14.30
C ASP A 303 3.61 -15.01 -14.31
N PHE A 304 3.65 -14.21 -13.24
CA PHE A 304 4.65 -13.17 -13.05
C PHE A 304 4.93 -12.94 -11.57
N PHE A 305 5.95 -12.16 -11.28
CA PHE A 305 6.34 -11.78 -9.93
C PHE A 305 6.39 -10.27 -9.80
N VAL A 306 5.93 -9.77 -8.66
CA VAL A 306 5.83 -8.36 -8.35
C VAL A 306 6.62 -8.08 -7.08
N ALA A 307 7.28 -6.92 -7.00
CA ALA A 307 7.88 -6.41 -5.77
C ALA A 307 7.64 -4.90 -5.68
N GLY A 308 7.02 -4.44 -4.59
CA GLY A 308 6.69 -3.04 -4.41
C GLY A 308 6.90 -2.57 -2.98
N ASP A 309 7.34 -1.33 -2.81
CA ASP A 309 7.56 -0.75 -1.49
C ASP A 309 6.22 -0.39 -0.85
N GLN A 310 5.81 -1.20 0.13
CA GLN A 310 4.52 -1.09 0.79
C GLN A 310 4.39 0.17 1.67
N LEU A 311 5.50 0.79 2.08
CA LEU A 311 5.47 2.09 2.78
C LEU A 311 5.32 3.26 1.80
N LEU A 312 5.72 3.06 0.54
CA LEU A 312 5.61 4.06 -0.54
C LEU A 312 4.34 3.84 -1.37
N LYS A 313 4.41 3.07 -2.46
CA LYS A 313 3.23 2.86 -3.32
C LYS A 313 2.09 2.18 -2.59
N GLY A 314 2.40 1.31 -1.65
CA GLY A 314 1.39 0.68 -0.80
C GLY A 314 0.76 1.61 0.25
N ALA A 315 1.30 2.82 0.51
CA ALA A 315 0.82 3.72 1.55
C ALA A 315 1.11 5.19 1.26
N ALA A 316 2.27 5.71 1.69
CA ALA A 316 2.56 7.15 1.71
C ALA A 316 2.58 7.78 0.32
N LEU A 317 3.22 7.14 -0.67
CA LEU A 317 3.24 7.66 -2.03
C LEU A 317 1.84 7.73 -2.63
N ASN A 318 1.05 6.66 -2.50
CA ASN A 318 -0.30 6.63 -3.03
C ASN A 318 -1.18 7.72 -2.39
N ALA A 319 -1.06 7.92 -1.07
CA ALA A 319 -1.79 8.98 -0.35
C ALA A 319 -1.39 10.39 -0.83
N VAL A 320 -0.09 10.66 -1.05
CA VAL A 320 0.38 11.94 -1.58
C VAL A 320 -0.08 12.13 -3.03
N GLN A 321 -0.04 11.10 -3.86
CA GLN A 321 -0.56 11.14 -5.22
C GLN A 321 -2.08 11.43 -5.27
N ILE A 322 -2.86 10.89 -4.31
CA ILE A 322 -4.27 11.27 -4.14
C ILE A 322 -4.40 12.76 -3.80
N ALA A 323 -3.55 13.28 -2.89
CA ALA A 323 -3.54 14.70 -2.56
C ALA A 323 -3.16 15.58 -3.77
N GLU A 324 -2.29 15.12 -4.66
CA GLU A 324 -1.96 15.80 -5.92
C GLU A 324 -3.17 15.91 -6.87
N LEU A 325 -4.05 14.90 -6.87
CA LEU A 325 -5.28 14.97 -7.67
C LEU A 325 -6.22 16.09 -7.20
N LEU A 326 -6.22 16.42 -5.90
CA LEU A 326 -7.03 17.49 -5.34
C LEU A 326 -6.56 18.91 -5.76
N GLN A 327 -5.31 19.04 -6.26
CA GLN A 327 -4.77 20.32 -6.73
C GLN A 327 -5.15 20.63 -8.17
N LYS A 328 -5.47 19.62 -8.96
CA LYS A 328 -5.85 19.82 -10.38
C LYS A 328 -7.28 20.32 -10.44
N PRO A 329 -7.58 21.39 -11.20
CA PRO A 329 -8.96 21.75 -11.49
C PRO A 329 -9.63 20.50 -12.07
N ILE A 330 -10.75 20.09 -11.48
CA ILE A 330 -11.54 19.01 -12.02
C ILE A 330 -12.08 19.51 -13.36
N ALA A 331 -11.47 19.09 -14.45
CA ALA A 331 -11.96 19.43 -15.78
C ALA A 331 -13.42 18.94 -15.87
N THR A 332 -14.33 19.90 -15.94
CA THR A 332 -15.74 19.64 -16.29
C THR A 332 -15.77 19.16 -17.74
N GLN A 333 -16.00 17.87 -17.94
CA GLN A 333 -16.44 17.34 -19.23
C GLN A 333 -17.94 17.43 -19.32
#